data_f7773128764bcf849139151d082b59c2
#
_entry.id   f7773128764bcf849139151d082b59c2
#
_cell.length_a   1.000
_cell.length_b   1.000
_cell.length_c   1.000
_cell.angle_alpha   90.00
_cell.angle_beta   90.00
_cell.angle_gamma   90.00
#
_symmetry.space_group_name_H-M   'P 1'
#
loop_
_entity.id
_entity.type
_entity.pdbx_description
1 polymer ?
#
loop_
_entity_poly.entity_id
_entity_poly.type
_entity_poly.pdbx_seq_one_letter_code
_entity_poly.pdbx_strand_id
1 'polypeptide(L)'
;MSQVEQILAGDRLALSRAITRVENDNDEGRRLVDQLFLHSGKAHVIGITGTSGAGKSTLVNALVKRWLSRRPSTGIGVIAVDPTSPFSGGALLGDRVRMKDIAIDERVFVRSMATRGALGGLNRSVPAVIHVMDAAGLDPILVETVGAGQSEVEIAQVAHTTVVVEAPGLGDDVQAIKAGILEIADILVVNKADKPGANLLVQSLQAMLELGYTPSHDKVDSVPVQSWTPPIIKTVATEEDGMDLLLDEIEKHRHFICTNGQWQKKDQIRLEAWLESLYTERIGVYWQKVSRSSVYHDLLASLLSRQLTPFNAIEKLVKAEEKPAS
;
A
#
# COMPACT_ATOMS: atom_id res chain seq x y z
N MET A 1 22.55 3.01 23.86
CA MET A 1 21.21 3.22 23.27
C MET A 1 20.70 1.90 22.73
N SER A 2 19.48 1.52 23.06
CA SER A 2 18.81 0.37 22.42
C SER A 2 18.55 0.67 20.93
N GLN A 3 18.26 -0.38 20.14
CA GLN A 3 17.95 -0.17 18.72
C GLN A 3 16.68 0.70 18.55
N VAL A 4 15.69 0.56 19.43
CA VAL A 4 14.47 1.38 19.43
C VAL A 4 14.82 2.85 19.65
N GLU A 5 15.64 3.17 20.67
CA GLU A 5 16.08 4.54 20.92
C GLU A 5 16.86 5.14 19.75
N GLN A 6 17.69 4.35 19.06
CA GLN A 6 18.40 4.79 17.85
C GLN A 6 17.43 5.13 16.72
N ILE A 7 16.39 4.29 16.49
CA ILE A 7 15.37 4.53 15.47
C ILE A 7 14.57 5.79 15.80
N LEU A 8 14.13 5.95 17.04
CA LEU A 8 13.41 7.14 17.51
C LEU A 8 14.25 8.42 17.41
N ALA A 9 15.57 8.29 17.48
CA ALA A 9 16.52 9.40 17.25
C ALA A 9 16.82 9.64 15.75
N GLY A 10 16.21 8.90 14.83
CA GLY A 10 16.40 9.06 13.38
C GLY A 10 17.64 8.38 12.80
N ASP A 11 18.27 7.42 13.51
CA ASP A 11 19.42 6.68 12.99
C ASP A 11 19.01 5.82 11.78
N ARG A 12 19.50 6.20 10.60
CA ARG A 12 19.17 5.56 9.31
C ARG A 12 19.66 4.13 9.22
N LEU A 13 20.80 3.81 9.83
CA LEU A 13 21.34 2.46 9.80
C LEU A 13 20.52 1.52 10.69
N ALA A 14 20.15 2.00 11.88
CA ALA A 14 19.25 1.28 12.78
C ALA A 14 17.89 1.05 12.12
N LEU A 15 17.33 2.08 11.46
CA LEU A 15 16.08 2.00 10.68
C LEU A 15 16.18 0.95 9.56
N SER A 16 17.24 0.99 8.75
CA SER A 16 17.44 0.05 7.64
C SER A 16 17.53 -1.40 8.13
N ARG A 17 18.24 -1.64 9.24
CA ARG A 17 18.37 -2.96 9.85
C ARG A 17 17.03 -3.45 10.43
N ALA A 18 16.27 -2.56 11.08
CA ALA A 18 14.95 -2.87 11.60
C ALA A 18 13.99 -3.29 10.49
N ILE A 19 13.91 -2.51 9.40
CA ILE A 19 13.05 -2.83 8.25
C ILE A 19 13.43 -4.19 7.66
N THR A 20 14.71 -4.51 7.54
CA THR A 20 15.15 -5.83 7.04
C THR A 20 14.68 -6.98 7.93
N ARG A 21 14.67 -6.79 9.27
CA ARG A 21 14.15 -7.80 10.21
C ARG A 21 12.63 -7.95 10.11
N VAL A 22 11.92 -6.83 9.97
CA VAL A 22 10.46 -6.80 9.78
C VAL A 22 10.07 -7.50 8.48
N GLU A 23 10.78 -7.24 7.38
CA GLU A 23 10.54 -7.93 6.09
C GLU A 23 10.81 -9.42 6.13
N ASN A 24 11.74 -9.87 6.98
CA ASN A 24 12.03 -11.29 7.18
C ASN A 24 11.05 -11.98 8.12
N ASP A 25 10.10 -11.25 8.70
CA ASP A 25 9.02 -11.72 9.55
C ASP A 25 9.48 -12.68 10.65
N ASN A 26 10.60 -12.36 11.28
CA ASN A 26 11.12 -13.12 12.41
C ASN A 26 10.63 -12.53 13.74
N ASP A 27 10.76 -13.29 14.82
CA ASP A 27 10.31 -12.87 16.17
C ASP A 27 10.98 -11.57 16.63
N GLU A 28 12.20 -11.31 16.20
CA GLU A 28 12.93 -10.08 16.52
C GLU A 28 12.31 -8.86 15.81
N GLY A 29 11.96 -9.03 14.52
CA GLY A 29 11.24 -8.01 13.75
C GLY A 29 9.88 -7.69 14.36
N ARG A 30 9.11 -8.71 14.75
CA ARG A 30 7.81 -8.53 15.40
C ARG A 30 7.93 -7.77 16.72
N ARG A 31 8.89 -8.13 17.59
CA ARG A 31 9.15 -7.39 18.85
C ARG A 31 9.54 -5.92 18.61
N LEU A 32 10.29 -5.64 17.56
CA LEU A 32 10.62 -4.27 17.20
C LEU A 32 9.38 -3.48 16.77
N VAL A 33 8.50 -4.08 15.97
CA VAL A 33 7.23 -3.46 15.57
C VAL A 33 6.37 -3.18 16.80
N ASP A 34 6.21 -4.15 17.73
CA ASP A 34 5.43 -3.97 18.96
C ASP A 34 5.91 -2.76 19.78
N GLN A 35 7.22 -2.56 19.88
CA GLN A 35 7.80 -1.44 20.61
C GLN A 35 7.65 -0.10 19.87
N LEU A 36 7.84 -0.09 18.55
CA LEU A 36 7.80 1.13 17.73
C LEU A 36 6.37 1.57 17.42
N PHE A 37 5.42 0.66 17.39
CA PHE A 37 4.00 0.95 17.10
C PHE A 37 3.43 2.04 18.01
N LEU A 38 3.80 2.03 19.29
CA LEU A 38 3.36 3.02 20.29
C LEU A 38 3.88 4.45 20.01
N HIS A 39 4.87 4.60 19.13
CA HIS A 39 5.48 5.88 18.74
C HIS A 39 5.06 6.35 17.34
N SER A 40 4.27 5.55 16.63
CA SER A 40 3.76 5.82 15.28
C SER A 40 2.34 6.43 15.28
N GLY A 41 1.73 6.56 14.10
CA GLY A 41 0.35 7.08 13.96
C GLY A 41 0.29 8.58 13.64
N LYS A 42 1.39 9.19 13.18
CA LYS A 42 1.48 10.64 12.88
C LYS A 42 1.71 10.91 11.40
N ALA A 43 2.40 10.01 10.71
CA ALA A 43 2.80 10.21 9.33
C ALA A 43 1.60 10.18 8.37
N HIS A 44 1.61 11.10 7.40
CA HIS A 44 0.69 11.06 6.28
C HIS A 44 1.15 10.01 5.27
N VAL A 45 0.43 8.90 5.19
CA VAL A 45 0.73 7.83 4.21
C VAL A 45 0.01 8.12 2.90
N ILE A 46 0.77 8.23 1.82
CA ILE A 46 0.30 8.56 0.47
C ILE A 46 0.54 7.35 -0.42
N GLY A 47 -0.54 6.73 -0.88
CA GLY A 47 -0.49 5.63 -1.84
C GLY A 47 -0.45 6.14 -3.27
N ILE A 48 0.48 5.65 -4.09
CA ILE A 48 0.61 6.01 -5.50
C ILE A 48 0.44 4.74 -6.32
N THR A 49 -0.64 4.70 -7.08
CA THR A 49 -1.04 3.54 -7.89
C THR A 49 -1.45 3.97 -9.30
N GLY A 50 -1.86 3.04 -10.14
CA GLY A 50 -2.34 3.29 -11.50
C GLY A 50 -1.64 2.43 -12.53
N THR A 51 -2.00 2.64 -13.79
CA THR A 51 -1.61 1.79 -14.92
C THR A 51 -0.09 1.61 -15.04
N SER A 52 0.34 0.40 -15.41
CA SER A 52 1.77 0.13 -15.68
C SER A 52 2.26 1.03 -16.81
N GLY A 53 3.44 1.64 -16.63
CA GLY A 53 3.98 2.57 -17.62
C GLY A 53 3.43 4.01 -17.53
N ALA A 54 2.49 4.33 -16.62
CA ALA A 54 1.99 5.70 -16.43
C ALA A 54 3.05 6.69 -15.90
N GLY A 55 4.19 6.17 -15.40
CA GLY A 55 5.29 7.00 -14.91
C GLY A 55 5.25 7.28 -13.42
N LYS A 56 4.66 6.38 -12.63
CA LYS A 56 4.53 6.51 -11.17
C LYS A 56 5.86 6.79 -10.47
N SER A 57 6.89 5.98 -10.72
CA SER A 57 8.22 6.17 -10.09
C SER A 57 8.86 7.51 -10.46
N THR A 58 8.66 7.98 -11.69
CA THR A 58 9.13 9.31 -12.12
C THR A 58 8.35 10.40 -11.38
N LEU A 59 7.03 10.22 -11.23
CA LEU A 59 6.17 11.14 -10.49
C LEU A 59 6.57 11.20 -9.01
N VAL A 60 6.82 10.05 -8.37
CA VAL A 60 7.31 9.98 -6.98
C VAL A 60 8.62 10.74 -6.83
N ASN A 61 9.57 10.53 -7.74
CA ASN A 61 10.85 11.22 -7.72
C ASN A 61 10.70 12.74 -7.82
N ALA A 62 9.90 13.23 -8.79
CA ALA A 62 9.62 14.66 -8.98
C ALA A 62 8.88 15.26 -7.76
N LEU A 63 7.87 14.54 -7.23
CA LEU A 63 7.09 14.97 -6.08
C LEU A 63 7.95 15.09 -4.81
N VAL A 64 8.82 14.12 -4.54
CA VAL A 64 9.75 14.14 -3.40
C VAL A 64 10.71 15.33 -3.52
N LYS A 65 11.33 15.56 -4.69
CA LYS A 65 12.20 16.72 -4.93
C LYS A 65 11.46 18.03 -4.64
N ARG A 66 10.24 18.14 -5.14
CA ARG A 66 9.42 19.34 -4.95
C ARG A 66 9.03 19.51 -3.48
N TRP A 67 8.70 18.45 -2.78
CA TRP A 67 8.41 18.47 -1.34
C TRP A 67 9.59 19.00 -0.53
N LEU A 68 10.78 18.44 -0.76
CA LEU A 68 12.01 18.86 -0.09
C LEU A 68 12.39 20.32 -0.37
N SER A 69 12.09 20.83 -1.56
CA SER A 69 12.33 22.24 -1.90
C SER A 69 11.39 23.18 -1.13
N ARG A 70 10.13 22.79 -0.92
CA ARG A 70 9.15 23.56 -0.16
C ARG A 70 9.32 23.44 1.35
N ARG A 71 9.76 22.27 1.83
CA ARG A 71 9.90 21.94 3.27
C ARG A 71 11.27 21.31 3.56
N PRO A 72 12.34 22.11 3.65
CA PRO A 72 13.70 21.60 3.75
C PRO A 72 14.02 20.76 5.00
N SER A 73 13.23 20.89 6.07
CA SER A 73 13.43 20.14 7.32
C SER A 73 12.65 18.83 7.39
N THR A 74 11.90 18.46 6.34
CA THR A 74 11.05 17.28 6.34
C THR A 74 11.84 16.01 6.02
N GLY A 75 11.69 14.98 6.83
CA GLY A 75 12.13 13.62 6.50
C GLY A 75 11.04 12.87 5.73
N ILE A 76 11.38 12.28 4.59
CA ILE A 76 10.42 11.60 3.71
C ILE A 76 10.75 10.11 3.63
N GLY A 77 9.73 9.25 3.86
CA GLY A 77 9.80 7.82 3.59
C GLY A 77 9.27 7.48 2.19
N VAL A 78 9.94 6.59 1.47
CA VAL A 78 9.46 6.05 0.19
C VAL A 78 9.54 4.54 0.23
N ILE A 79 8.42 3.87 0.01
CA ILE A 79 8.31 2.42 -0.12
C ILE A 79 7.92 2.12 -1.56
N ALA A 80 8.83 1.48 -2.32
CA ALA A 80 8.54 0.97 -3.66
C ALA A 80 8.26 -0.52 -3.56
N VAL A 81 7.03 -0.93 -3.90
CA VAL A 81 6.62 -2.34 -3.86
C VAL A 81 6.74 -2.92 -5.26
N ASP A 82 7.75 -3.77 -5.47
CA ASP A 82 8.08 -4.40 -6.75
C ASP A 82 7.60 -5.84 -6.84
N PRO A 83 7.31 -6.35 -8.07
CA PRO A 83 7.12 -7.77 -8.25
C PRO A 83 8.35 -8.55 -7.80
N THR A 84 8.12 -9.72 -7.23
CA THR A 84 9.21 -10.60 -6.81
C THR A 84 9.99 -11.08 -8.04
N SER A 85 11.30 -10.89 -8.05
CA SER A 85 12.17 -11.49 -9.05
C SER A 85 12.11 -13.02 -8.98
N PRO A 86 11.79 -13.73 -10.07
CA PRO A 86 11.75 -15.19 -10.06
C PRO A 86 13.13 -15.82 -9.86
N PHE A 87 14.20 -15.04 -10.03
CA PHE A 87 15.59 -15.53 -9.92
C PHE A 87 16.21 -15.28 -8.55
N SER A 88 15.95 -14.14 -7.93
CA SER A 88 16.59 -13.74 -6.66
C SER A 88 15.65 -13.78 -5.45
N GLY A 89 14.33 -13.90 -5.66
CA GLY A 89 13.33 -13.80 -4.60
C GLY A 89 13.23 -12.41 -3.95
N GLY A 90 14.01 -11.43 -4.44
CA GLY A 90 14.00 -10.04 -3.99
C GLY A 90 13.27 -9.11 -4.97
N ALA A 91 13.20 -7.82 -4.64
CA ALA A 91 12.67 -6.80 -5.54
C ALA A 91 13.50 -6.71 -6.82
N LEU A 92 12.84 -6.47 -7.96
CA LEU A 92 13.54 -6.22 -9.22
C LEU A 92 14.38 -4.95 -9.10
N LEU A 93 15.66 -5.01 -9.54
CA LEU A 93 16.63 -3.92 -9.44
C LEU A 93 16.21 -2.62 -10.18
N GLY A 94 15.17 -2.66 -11.01
CA GLY A 94 14.76 -1.56 -11.89
C GLY A 94 14.38 -0.27 -11.17
N ASP A 95 13.70 -0.34 -10.04
CA ASP A 95 13.21 0.85 -9.34
C ASP A 95 14.28 1.52 -8.47
N ARG A 96 15.25 0.77 -7.95
CA ARG A 96 16.43 1.38 -7.30
C ARG A 96 17.21 2.29 -8.24
N VAL A 97 17.22 1.98 -9.55
CA VAL A 97 17.89 2.81 -10.55
C VAL A 97 17.10 4.10 -10.82
N ARG A 98 15.76 4.02 -10.78
CA ARG A 98 14.87 5.17 -11.05
C ARG A 98 14.81 6.17 -9.91
N MET A 99 15.06 5.73 -8.67
CA MET A 99 14.99 6.57 -7.46
C MET A 99 16.37 6.95 -6.92
N LYS A 100 17.45 6.73 -7.68
CA LYS A 100 18.83 7.04 -7.23
C LYS A 100 19.00 8.50 -6.83
N ASP A 101 18.39 9.42 -7.57
CA ASP A 101 18.56 10.86 -7.35
C ASP A 101 18.04 11.31 -5.99
N ILE A 102 16.88 10.77 -5.55
CA ILE A 102 16.31 11.10 -4.25
C ILE A 102 16.91 10.28 -3.11
N ALA A 103 17.43 9.08 -3.38
CA ALA A 103 18.04 8.23 -2.37
C ALA A 103 19.40 8.77 -1.84
N ILE A 104 20.01 9.73 -2.54
CA ILE A 104 21.25 10.40 -2.13
C ILE A 104 20.96 11.48 -1.06
N ASP A 105 19.75 12.04 -1.04
CA ASP A 105 19.38 13.06 -0.04
C ASP A 105 19.21 12.41 1.33
N GLU A 106 19.92 12.92 2.33
CA GLU A 106 19.88 12.37 3.70
C GLU A 106 18.51 12.50 4.35
N ARG A 107 17.63 13.35 3.86
CA ARG A 107 16.26 13.53 4.34
C ARG A 107 15.30 12.49 3.77
N VAL A 108 15.70 11.73 2.75
CA VAL A 108 14.85 10.72 2.11
C VAL A 108 15.30 9.32 2.47
N PHE A 109 14.40 8.50 2.96
CA PHE A 109 14.65 7.09 3.19
C PHE A 109 13.86 6.26 2.18
N VAL A 110 14.56 5.58 1.26
CA VAL A 110 13.95 4.75 0.21
C VAL A 110 14.11 3.27 0.54
N ARG A 111 13.02 2.50 0.47
CA ARG A 111 13.00 1.05 0.60
C ARG A 111 12.25 0.40 -0.54
N SER A 112 12.93 -0.46 -1.32
CA SER A 112 12.28 -1.36 -2.28
C SER A 112 11.93 -2.66 -1.59
N MET A 113 10.67 -3.10 -1.72
CA MET A 113 10.12 -4.31 -1.12
C MET A 113 9.58 -5.22 -2.22
N ALA A 114 9.86 -6.53 -2.13
CA ALA A 114 9.30 -7.51 -3.05
C ALA A 114 7.92 -7.97 -2.57
N THR A 115 6.98 -8.28 -3.50
CA THR A 115 5.64 -8.79 -3.15
C THR A 115 5.64 -10.18 -2.48
N ARG A 116 6.76 -10.93 -2.56
CA ARG A 116 7.03 -12.23 -1.88
C ARG A 116 5.85 -13.21 -1.90
N GLY A 117 5.26 -13.44 -3.08
CA GLY A 117 4.26 -14.50 -3.26
C GLY A 117 2.85 -14.15 -2.75
N ALA A 118 2.58 -12.92 -2.34
CA ALA A 118 1.21 -12.44 -2.30
C ALA A 118 0.68 -12.47 -3.74
N LEU A 119 -0.26 -13.36 -4.03
CA LEU A 119 -0.90 -13.49 -5.35
C LEU A 119 -1.59 -12.16 -5.67
N GLY A 120 -0.83 -11.22 -6.30
CA GLY A 120 -1.36 -9.95 -6.77
C GLY A 120 -1.49 -8.84 -5.73
N GLY A 121 -1.04 -9.00 -4.47
CA GLY A 121 -1.24 -8.06 -3.39
C GLY A 121 0.00 -7.23 -2.97
N LEU A 122 -0.22 -6.24 -2.11
CA LEU A 122 0.82 -5.54 -1.38
C LEU A 122 1.61 -6.53 -0.50
N ASN A 123 2.92 -6.32 -0.37
CA ASN A 123 3.73 -7.09 0.57
C ASN A 123 3.15 -6.94 1.99
N ARG A 124 2.88 -8.08 2.66
CA ARG A 124 2.28 -8.13 4.00
C ARG A 124 3.05 -7.35 5.06
N SER A 125 4.36 -7.12 4.85
CA SER A 125 5.19 -6.34 5.75
C SER A 125 5.05 -4.82 5.55
N VAL A 126 4.37 -4.35 4.48
CA VAL A 126 4.25 -2.90 4.20
C VAL A 126 3.63 -2.13 5.36
N PRO A 127 2.51 -2.55 5.99
CA PRO A 127 1.95 -1.84 7.14
C PRO A 127 2.96 -1.74 8.30
N ALA A 128 3.65 -2.83 8.63
CA ALA A 128 4.65 -2.83 9.68
C ALA A 128 5.83 -1.88 9.36
N VAL A 129 6.31 -1.87 8.11
CA VAL A 129 7.38 -0.97 7.66
C VAL A 129 6.94 0.50 7.71
N ILE A 130 5.69 0.81 7.37
CA ILE A 130 5.11 2.15 7.51
C ILE A 130 5.20 2.61 8.98
N HIS A 131 4.76 1.77 9.94
CA HIS A 131 4.83 2.12 11.37
C HIS A 131 6.27 2.31 11.87
N VAL A 132 7.22 1.53 11.37
CA VAL A 132 8.64 1.69 11.72
C VAL A 132 9.22 2.98 11.15
N MET A 133 8.86 3.37 9.93
CA MET A 133 9.26 4.64 9.31
C MET A 133 8.64 5.85 10.02
N ASP A 134 7.36 5.76 10.37
CA ASP A 134 6.63 6.79 11.10
C ASP A 134 7.25 7.01 12.49
N ALA A 135 7.55 5.94 13.23
CA ALA A 135 8.24 6.03 14.52
C ALA A 135 9.64 6.67 14.40
N ALA A 136 10.31 6.51 13.27
CA ALA A 136 11.58 7.18 12.97
C ALA A 136 11.42 8.68 12.61
N GLY A 137 10.20 9.21 12.59
CA GLY A 137 9.90 10.62 12.32
C GLY A 137 9.82 10.98 10.84
N LEU A 138 9.63 10.00 9.94
CA LEU A 138 9.41 10.27 8.52
C LEU A 138 7.95 10.64 8.26
N ASP A 139 7.67 11.84 7.76
CA ASP A 139 6.37 12.36 7.35
C ASP A 139 6.54 13.35 6.20
N PRO A 140 6.04 13.05 4.99
CA PRO A 140 5.15 11.94 4.63
C PRO A 140 5.88 10.61 4.34
N ILE A 141 5.05 9.54 4.22
CA ILE A 141 5.49 8.24 3.71
C ILE A 141 4.75 7.96 2.41
N LEU A 142 5.48 7.86 1.30
CA LEU A 142 4.93 7.51 -0.01
C LEU A 142 5.06 6.00 -0.23
N VAL A 143 3.97 5.36 -0.65
CA VAL A 143 3.95 3.93 -0.99
C VAL A 143 3.58 3.82 -2.47
N GLU A 144 4.51 3.34 -3.29
CA GLU A 144 4.30 3.13 -4.72
C GLU A 144 4.05 1.66 -5.03
N THR A 145 3.05 1.37 -5.87
CA THR A 145 2.78 0.03 -6.42
C THR A 145 3.18 -0.05 -7.89
N VAL A 146 3.56 -1.25 -8.33
CA VAL A 146 4.06 -1.47 -9.71
C VAL A 146 3.00 -1.57 -10.81
N GLY A 147 1.72 -1.39 -10.52
CA GLY A 147 0.68 -1.47 -11.56
C GLY A 147 0.49 -2.88 -12.15
N ALA A 148 0.63 -3.92 -11.34
CA ALA A 148 0.55 -5.31 -11.75
C ALA A 148 -0.70 -6.03 -11.18
N GLY A 149 -1.88 -5.42 -11.29
CA GLY A 149 -3.14 -6.10 -10.96
C GLY A 149 -3.75 -5.71 -9.61
N GLN A 150 -4.12 -6.66 -8.74
CA GLN A 150 -4.90 -6.43 -7.51
C GLN A 150 -4.22 -5.52 -6.47
N SER A 151 -2.88 -5.41 -6.49
CA SER A 151 -2.13 -4.49 -5.61
C SER A 151 -2.52 -3.02 -5.80
N GLU A 152 -3.14 -2.70 -6.95
CA GLU A 152 -3.60 -1.35 -7.26
C GLU A 152 -4.75 -0.91 -6.33
N VAL A 153 -5.60 -1.82 -5.89
CA VAL A 153 -6.74 -1.52 -5.01
C VAL A 153 -6.33 -1.62 -3.53
N GLU A 154 -5.45 -2.56 -3.19
CA GLU A 154 -5.01 -2.77 -1.81
C GLU A 154 -4.24 -1.57 -1.22
N ILE A 155 -3.70 -0.69 -2.08
CA ILE A 155 -3.02 0.53 -1.64
C ILE A 155 -3.94 1.42 -0.79
N ALA A 156 -5.24 1.47 -1.09
CA ALA A 156 -6.22 2.24 -0.34
C ALA A 156 -6.38 1.76 1.11
N GLN A 157 -6.06 0.48 1.37
CA GLN A 157 -6.12 -0.10 2.71
C GLN A 157 -4.91 0.26 3.58
N VAL A 158 -3.86 0.86 3.00
CA VAL A 158 -2.65 1.26 3.74
C VAL A 158 -2.39 2.75 3.69
N ALA A 159 -3.11 3.51 2.85
CA ALA A 159 -2.90 4.93 2.62
C ALA A 159 -3.97 5.82 3.28
N HIS A 160 -3.58 7.04 3.67
CA HIS A 160 -4.50 8.11 4.03
C HIS A 160 -5.01 8.87 2.80
N THR A 161 -4.14 9.01 1.79
CA THR A 161 -4.45 9.64 0.50
C THR A 161 -4.01 8.72 -0.62
N THR A 162 -4.91 8.39 -1.54
CA THR A 162 -4.62 7.57 -2.72
C THR A 162 -4.55 8.44 -3.96
N VAL A 163 -3.39 8.47 -4.60
CA VAL A 163 -3.13 9.14 -5.87
C VAL A 163 -3.12 8.09 -6.98
N VAL A 164 -4.10 8.17 -7.88
CA VAL A 164 -4.19 7.27 -9.04
C VAL A 164 -3.60 7.97 -10.26
N VAL A 165 -2.61 7.34 -10.88
CA VAL A 165 -1.82 7.90 -11.98
C VAL A 165 -2.15 7.17 -13.27
N GLU A 166 -2.65 7.93 -14.24
CA GLU A 166 -2.95 7.48 -15.59
C GLU A 166 -2.12 8.27 -16.62
N ALA A 167 -1.99 7.72 -17.83
CA ALA A 167 -1.31 8.41 -18.91
C ALA A 167 -1.96 8.08 -20.26
N PRO A 168 -1.96 9.00 -21.22
CA PRO A 168 -2.57 8.78 -22.52
C PRO A 168 -1.85 7.65 -23.29
N GLY A 169 -2.62 6.88 -24.09
CA GLY A 169 -2.09 5.81 -24.95
C GLY A 169 -1.69 4.52 -24.25
N LEU A 170 -2.10 4.31 -23.01
CA LEU A 170 -1.87 3.07 -22.26
C LEU A 170 -3.16 2.21 -22.23
N GLY A 171 -3.49 1.54 -23.32
CA GLY A 171 -4.65 0.66 -23.49
C GLY A 171 -5.79 1.32 -24.28
N ASP A 172 -6.87 0.56 -24.58
CA ASP A 172 -8.09 1.08 -25.21
C ASP A 172 -8.71 2.14 -24.27
N ASP A 173 -8.70 3.38 -24.69
CA ASP A 173 -8.71 4.64 -23.93
C ASP A 173 -9.74 4.84 -22.79
N VAL A 174 -10.74 4.00 -22.63
CA VAL A 174 -11.75 4.12 -21.56
C VAL A 174 -12.02 2.80 -20.84
N GLN A 175 -11.79 1.66 -21.50
CA GLN A 175 -12.03 0.33 -20.90
C GLN A 175 -10.88 -0.11 -19.97
N ALA A 176 -9.69 0.50 -20.10
CA ALA A 176 -8.53 0.19 -19.26
C ALA A 176 -8.61 0.80 -17.87
N ILE A 177 -9.45 1.83 -17.65
CA ILE A 177 -9.70 2.35 -16.31
C ILE A 177 -10.60 1.34 -15.61
N LYS A 178 -9.97 0.40 -14.94
CA LYS A 178 -10.68 -0.61 -14.13
C LYS A 178 -11.56 0.14 -13.14
N ALA A 179 -12.87 -0.07 -13.18
CA ALA A 179 -13.86 0.62 -12.35
C ALA A 179 -13.41 0.70 -10.87
N GLY A 180 -12.83 -0.36 -10.33
CA GLY A 180 -12.34 -0.38 -8.94
C GLY A 180 -11.19 0.58 -8.61
N ILE A 181 -10.38 1.02 -9.60
CA ILE A 181 -9.26 1.95 -9.33
C ILE A 181 -9.78 3.37 -9.10
N LEU A 182 -10.83 3.78 -9.80
CA LEU A 182 -11.43 5.10 -9.60
C LEU A 182 -12.14 5.22 -8.25
N GLU A 183 -12.69 4.09 -7.74
CA GLU A 183 -13.39 4.05 -6.44
C GLU A 183 -12.46 4.38 -5.27
N ILE A 184 -11.16 4.13 -5.42
CA ILE A 184 -10.17 4.35 -4.35
C ILE A 184 -9.44 5.68 -4.50
N ALA A 185 -9.66 6.43 -5.58
CA ALA A 185 -8.91 7.65 -5.88
C ALA A 185 -9.36 8.81 -4.97
N ASP A 186 -8.43 9.35 -4.20
CA ASP A 186 -8.59 10.66 -3.56
C ASP A 186 -8.09 11.79 -4.49
N ILE A 187 -7.12 11.50 -5.37
CA ILE A 187 -6.58 12.42 -6.38
C ILE A 187 -6.32 11.63 -7.66
N LEU A 188 -6.74 12.18 -8.80
CA LEU A 188 -6.48 11.63 -10.12
C LEU A 188 -5.36 12.42 -10.80
N VAL A 189 -4.37 11.74 -11.33
CA VAL A 189 -3.25 12.36 -12.05
C VAL A 189 -3.22 11.85 -13.49
N VAL A 190 -3.28 12.75 -14.45
CA VAL A 190 -2.98 12.47 -15.84
C VAL A 190 -1.54 12.89 -16.11
N ASN A 191 -0.64 11.92 -16.00
CA ASN A 191 0.79 12.12 -16.27
C ASN A 191 1.08 12.05 -17.78
N LYS A 192 2.25 12.51 -18.20
CA LYS A 192 2.62 12.66 -19.60
C LYS A 192 1.62 13.54 -20.36
N ALA A 193 1.20 14.63 -19.73
CA ALA A 193 0.20 15.55 -20.28
C ALA A 193 0.66 16.29 -21.53
N ASP A 194 1.95 16.21 -21.87
CA ASP A 194 2.57 16.64 -23.12
C ASP A 194 2.20 15.74 -24.31
N LYS A 195 1.72 14.54 -24.07
CA LYS A 195 1.38 13.57 -25.13
C LYS A 195 -0.02 13.80 -25.70
N PRO A 196 -0.23 13.48 -27.00
CA PRO A 196 -1.57 13.48 -27.60
C PRO A 196 -2.53 12.58 -26.81
N GLY A 197 -3.79 13.02 -26.70
CA GLY A 197 -4.83 12.28 -25.96
C GLY A 197 -4.96 12.64 -24.47
N ALA A 198 -4.06 13.41 -23.88
CA ALA A 198 -4.14 13.77 -22.47
C ALA A 198 -5.44 14.52 -22.12
N ASN A 199 -5.86 15.46 -22.98
CA ASN A 199 -7.12 16.21 -22.75
C ASN A 199 -8.36 15.31 -22.88
N LEU A 200 -8.34 14.33 -23.79
CA LEU A 200 -9.42 13.35 -23.93
C LEU A 200 -9.52 12.47 -22.68
N LEU A 201 -8.39 12.03 -22.14
CA LEU A 201 -8.35 11.25 -20.90
C LEU A 201 -8.91 12.07 -19.72
N VAL A 202 -8.55 13.35 -19.59
CA VAL A 202 -9.12 14.24 -18.55
C VAL A 202 -10.63 14.35 -18.70
N GLN A 203 -11.16 14.56 -19.92
CA GLN A 203 -12.60 14.63 -20.17
C GLN A 203 -13.30 13.32 -19.81
N SER A 204 -12.70 12.17 -20.15
CA SER A 204 -13.25 10.85 -19.80
C SER A 204 -13.32 10.66 -18.27
N LEU A 205 -12.26 11.03 -17.55
CA LEU A 205 -12.24 10.96 -16.09
C LEU A 205 -13.28 11.90 -15.45
N GLN A 206 -13.43 13.13 -15.98
CA GLN A 206 -14.44 14.08 -15.53
C GLN A 206 -15.86 13.53 -15.73
N ALA A 207 -16.15 13.00 -16.93
CA ALA A 207 -17.46 12.38 -17.19
C ALA A 207 -17.78 11.20 -16.26
N MET A 208 -16.78 10.38 -15.91
CA MET A 208 -16.95 9.29 -14.95
C MET A 208 -17.27 9.81 -13.54
N LEU A 209 -16.59 10.86 -13.08
CA LEU A 209 -16.89 11.48 -11.78
C LEU A 209 -18.29 12.10 -11.75
N GLU A 210 -18.72 12.75 -12.85
CA GLU A 210 -20.06 13.36 -12.97
C GLU A 210 -21.20 12.32 -13.00
N LEU A 211 -20.96 11.12 -13.54
CA LEU A 211 -21.94 10.02 -13.57
C LEU A 211 -22.23 9.44 -12.19
N GLY A 212 -21.77 10.08 -11.12
CA GLY A 212 -22.04 9.65 -9.75
C GLY A 212 -21.12 8.55 -9.26
N TYR A 213 -19.95 8.46 -9.84
CA TYR A 213 -18.86 7.64 -9.31
C TYR A 213 -18.34 8.29 -8.03
N THR A 214 -19.16 8.27 -7.00
CA THR A 214 -18.75 8.63 -5.65
C THR A 214 -18.09 7.42 -5.03
N PRO A 215 -16.87 7.57 -4.49
CA PRO A 215 -16.24 6.52 -3.72
C PRO A 215 -17.24 5.97 -2.68
N SER A 216 -17.42 4.64 -2.66
CA SER A 216 -18.42 3.96 -1.84
C SER A 216 -18.17 4.00 -0.32
N HIS A 217 -17.41 4.98 0.16
CA HIS A 217 -17.05 5.07 1.57
C HIS A 217 -18.12 5.68 2.49
N ASP A 218 -19.21 6.26 1.97
CA ASP A 218 -20.21 6.96 2.79
C ASP A 218 -21.67 6.62 2.48
N LYS A 219 -22.02 5.33 2.46
CA LYS A 219 -23.40 4.92 2.64
C LYS A 219 -23.65 4.51 4.09
N VAL A 220 -23.52 5.43 5.04
CA VAL A 220 -24.06 5.27 6.39
C VAL A 220 -24.71 6.59 6.82
N ASP A 221 -25.99 6.48 7.10
CA ASP A 221 -26.95 7.36 7.76
C ASP A 221 -26.53 8.78 8.22
N SER A 222 -27.26 9.77 7.64
CA SER A 222 -27.78 10.97 8.29
C SER A 222 -26.79 11.95 8.95
N VAL A 223 -25.94 12.59 8.16
CA VAL A 223 -25.56 14.03 8.23
C VAL A 223 -24.93 14.33 6.86
N PRO A 224 -25.12 15.53 6.23
CA PRO A 224 -24.37 15.86 5.02
C PRO A 224 -22.90 16.02 5.40
N VAL A 225 -22.16 14.92 5.38
CA VAL A 225 -20.70 14.94 5.48
C VAL A 225 -20.21 15.62 4.20
N GLN A 226 -19.42 16.66 4.36
CA GLN A 226 -18.81 17.36 3.25
C GLN A 226 -18.02 16.31 2.45
N SER A 227 -18.47 15.97 1.24
CA SER A 227 -17.87 14.94 0.41
C SER A 227 -16.63 15.49 -0.29
N TRP A 228 -15.56 14.70 -0.30
CA TRP A 228 -14.40 15.00 -1.12
C TRP A 228 -14.66 14.60 -2.56
N THR A 229 -14.45 15.52 -3.50
CA THR A 229 -14.46 15.21 -4.94
C THR A 229 -13.03 15.13 -5.43
N PRO A 230 -12.58 13.99 -5.98
CA PRO A 230 -11.21 13.83 -6.44
C PRO A 230 -10.85 14.86 -7.53
N PRO A 231 -9.84 15.72 -7.34
CA PRO A 231 -9.36 16.60 -8.40
C PRO A 231 -8.59 15.81 -9.46
N ILE A 232 -8.61 16.30 -10.71
CA ILE A 232 -7.84 15.73 -11.82
C ILE A 232 -6.69 16.70 -12.14
N ILE A 233 -5.47 16.22 -11.96
CA ILE A 233 -4.24 17.01 -12.12
C ILE A 233 -3.47 16.53 -13.35
N LYS A 234 -3.11 17.44 -14.25
CA LYS A 234 -2.19 17.16 -15.36
C LYS A 234 -0.76 17.35 -14.91
N THR A 235 0.12 16.40 -15.26
CA THR A 235 1.55 16.47 -14.93
C THR A 235 2.42 16.03 -16.09
N VAL A 236 3.64 16.59 -16.17
CA VAL A 236 4.74 16.08 -16.96
C VAL A 236 5.89 15.82 -15.99
N ALA A 237 5.90 14.62 -15.41
CA ALA A 237 6.80 14.31 -14.30
C ALA A 237 8.29 14.42 -14.65
N THR A 238 8.67 14.23 -15.92
CA THR A 238 10.06 14.41 -16.41
C THR A 238 10.51 15.87 -16.42
N GLU A 239 9.59 16.81 -16.48
CA GLU A 239 9.82 18.24 -16.49
C GLU A 239 9.45 18.92 -15.17
N GLU A 240 9.03 18.09 -14.18
CA GLU A 240 8.51 18.53 -12.88
C GLU A 240 7.28 19.48 -12.99
N ASP A 241 6.63 19.52 -14.18
CA ASP A 241 5.42 20.31 -14.39
C ASP A 241 4.21 19.69 -13.70
N GLY A 242 3.35 20.54 -13.10
CA GLY A 242 2.19 20.13 -12.33
C GLY A 242 2.49 19.64 -10.91
N MET A 243 3.76 19.56 -10.49
CA MET A 243 4.13 19.02 -9.16
C MET A 243 3.67 19.93 -8.02
N ASP A 244 3.69 21.24 -8.19
CA ASP A 244 3.20 22.17 -7.18
C ASP A 244 1.70 21.99 -6.92
N LEU A 245 0.93 21.87 -8.00
CA LEU A 245 -0.51 21.68 -7.90
C LEU A 245 -0.86 20.33 -7.25
N LEU A 246 -0.14 19.26 -7.64
CA LEU A 246 -0.31 17.94 -7.04
C LEU A 246 0.00 17.98 -5.54
N LEU A 247 1.08 18.64 -5.15
CA LEU A 247 1.45 18.77 -3.75
C LEU A 247 0.39 19.55 -2.95
N ASP A 248 -0.11 20.65 -3.52
CA ASP A 248 -1.18 21.45 -2.90
C ASP A 248 -2.46 20.64 -2.71
N GLU A 249 -2.86 19.81 -3.69
CA GLU A 249 -4.05 18.96 -3.56
C GLU A 249 -3.85 17.82 -2.53
N ILE A 250 -2.65 17.25 -2.42
CA ILE A 250 -2.32 16.28 -1.36
C ILE A 250 -2.44 16.93 0.02
N GLU A 251 -1.94 18.16 0.18
CA GLU A 251 -2.04 18.91 1.44
C GLU A 251 -3.47 19.32 1.76
N LYS A 252 -4.25 19.72 0.77
CA LYS A 252 -5.70 20.00 0.93
C LYS A 252 -6.46 18.76 1.35
N HIS A 253 -6.20 17.60 0.75
CA HIS A 253 -6.82 16.35 1.14
C HIS A 253 -6.43 15.95 2.56
N ARG A 254 -5.14 16.05 2.94
CA ARG A 254 -4.70 15.86 4.33
C ARG A 254 -5.49 16.76 5.30
N HIS A 255 -5.60 18.04 4.98
CA HIS A 255 -6.37 18.97 5.81
C HIS A 255 -7.84 18.57 5.92
N PHE A 256 -8.45 18.22 4.79
CA PHE A 256 -9.84 17.76 4.73
C PHE A 256 -10.11 16.56 5.63
N ILE A 257 -9.31 15.48 5.53
CA ILE A 257 -9.49 14.28 6.35
C ILE A 257 -9.22 14.54 7.84
N CYS A 258 -8.28 15.42 8.17
CA CYS A 258 -7.99 15.81 9.57
C CYS A 258 -9.15 16.60 10.19
N THR A 259 -9.76 17.53 9.45
CA THR A 259 -10.82 18.41 9.98
C THR A 259 -12.19 17.74 10.08
N ASN A 260 -12.44 16.72 9.24
CA ASN A 260 -13.73 16.02 9.17
C ASN A 260 -13.75 14.68 9.93
N GLY A 261 -12.73 14.38 10.75
CA GLY A 261 -12.65 13.12 11.50
C GLY A 261 -12.41 11.88 10.64
N GLN A 262 -12.15 12.06 9.35
CA GLN A 262 -11.88 10.95 8.43
C GLN A 262 -10.49 10.35 8.63
N TRP A 263 -9.56 11.09 9.23
CA TRP A 263 -8.22 10.57 9.55
C TRP A 263 -8.31 9.32 10.42
N GLN A 264 -9.03 9.40 11.54
CA GLN A 264 -9.20 8.28 12.47
C GLN A 264 -9.94 7.10 11.82
N LYS A 265 -10.93 7.38 10.96
CA LYS A 265 -11.64 6.34 10.21
C LYS A 265 -10.72 5.63 9.21
N LYS A 266 -9.86 6.38 8.50
CA LYS A 266 -8.84 5.80 7.60
C LYS A 266 -7.80 4.99 8.39
N ASP A 267 -7.35 5.47 9.55
CA ASP A 267 -6.46 4.70 10.43
C ASP A 267 -7.12 3.41 10.94
N GLN A 268 -8.39 3.45 11.32
CA GLN A 268 -9.13 2.27 11.71
C GLN A 268 -9.17 1.24 10.57
N ILE A 269 -9.54 1.64 9.36
CA ILE A 269 -9.58 0.76 8.17
C ILE A 269 -8.19 0.12 7.93
N ARG A 270 -7.13 0.91 8.02
CA ARG A 270 -5.75 0.43 7.85
C ARG A 270 -5.36 -0.61 8.89
N LEU A 271 -5.70 -0.36 10.16
CA LEU A 271 -5.41 -1.28 11.26
C LEU A 271 -6.26 -2.56 11.18
N GLU A 272 -7.54 -2.46 10.81
CA GLU A 272 -8.43 -3.60 10.58
C GLU A 272 -7.89 -4.49 9.45
N ALA A 273 -7.53 -3.91 8.30
CA ALA A 273 -6.96 -4.65 7.18
C ALA A 273 -5.63 -5.32 7.56
N TRP A 274 -4.77 -4.64 8.32
CA TRP A 274 -3.53 -5.23 8.81
C TRP A 274 -3.78 -6.38 9.80
N LEU A 275 -4.69 -6.19 10.75
CA LEU A 275 -5.06 -7.24 11.72
C LEU A 275 -5.64 -8.47 11.01
N GLU A 276 -6.51 -8.28 10.01
CA GLU A 276 -7.06 -9.36 9.19
C GLU A 276 -5.96 -10.12 8.43
N SER A 277 -4.99 -9.39 7.86
CA SER A 277 -3.84 -9.98 7.19
C SER A 277 -3.00 -10.85 8.14
N LEU A 278 -2.70 -10.35 9.35
CA LEU A 278 -1.95 -11.09 10.37
C LEU A 278 -2.72 -12.33 10.86
N TYR A 279 -4.03 -12.21 11.04
CA TYR A 279 -4.90 -13.32 11.43
C TYR A 279 -4.96 -14.40 10.36
N THR A 280 -5.13 -14.01 9.10
CA THR A 280 -5.14 -14.93 7.95
C THR A 280 -3.81 -15.67 7.81
N GLU A 281 -2.70 -14.98 8.02
CA GLU A 281 -1.38 -15.60 8.05
C GLU A 281 -1.28 -16.66 9.15
N ARG A 282 -1.74 -16.32 10.35
CA ARG A 282 -1.72 -17.27 11.50
C ARG A 282 -2.53 -18.51 11.20
N ILE A 283 -3.71 -18.36 10.58
CA ILE A 283 -4.53 -19.48 10.12
C ILE A 283 -3.79 -20.30 9.06
N GLY A 284 -3.11 -19.64 8.11
CA GLY A 284 -2.33 -20.34 7.07
C GLY A 284 -1.20 -21.19 7.63
N VAL A 285 -0.46 -20.68 8.60
CA VAL A 285 0.58 -21.45 9.32
C VAL A 285 -0.03 -22.65 10.06
N TYR A 286 -1.17 -22.42 10.73
CA TYR A 286 -1.90 -23.47 11.40
C TYR A 286 -2.38 -24.57 10.43
N TRP A 287 -2.96 -24.16 9.29
CA TRP A 287 -3.37 -25.09 8.23
C TRP A 287 -2.22 -25.95 7.70
N GLN A 288 -1.03 -25.38 7.50
CA GLN A 288 0.14 -26.16 7.09
C GLN A 288 0.51 -27.25 8.10
N LYS A 289 0.30 -27.02 9.39
CA LYS A 289 0.51 -28.02 10.44
C LYS A 289 -0.57 -29.12 10.37
N VAL A 290 -1.83 -28.70 10.25
CA VAL A 290 -2.99 -29.60 10.17
C VAL A 290 -2.93 -30.48 8.93
N SER A 291 -2.61 -29.94 7.78
CA SER A 291 -2.52 -30.67 6.50
C SER A 291 -1.41 -31.74 6.46
N ARG A 292 -0.49 -31.72 7.42
CA ARG A 292 0.53 -32.77 7.59
C ARG A 292 0.17 -33.82 8.63
N SER A 293 -0.98 -33.70 9.30
CA SER A 293 -1.41 -34.63 10.34
C SER A 293 -1.93 -35.95 9.74
N SER A 294 -1.83 -37.05 10.51
CA SER A 294 -2.41 -38.34 10.11
C SER A 294 -3.93 -38.23 9.92
N VAL A 295 -4.62 -37.49 10.81
CA VAL A 295 -6.06 -37.25 10.71
C VAL A 295 -6.46 -36.66 9.37
N TYR A 296 -5.72 -35.67 8.87
CA TYR A 296 -5.96 -35.09 7.56
C TYR A 296 -5.81 -36.13 6.43
N HIS A 297 -4.76 -36.94 6.47
CA HIS A 297 -4.53 -37.97 5.45
C HIS A 297 -5.61 -39.05 5.46
N ASP A 298 -6.10 -39.48 6.62
CA ASP A 298 -7.19 -40.46 6.77
C ASP A 298 -8.52 -39.89 6.21
N LEU A 299 -8.81 -38.62 6.49
CA LEU A 299 -9.97 -37.92 5.93
C LEU A 299 -9.87 -37.78 4.42
N LEU A 300 -8.68 -37.48 3.89
CA LEU A 300 -8.45 -37.38 2.45
C LEU A 300 -8.66 -38.72 1.75
N ALA A 301 -8.18 -39.83 2.32
CA ALA A 301 -8.44 -41.19 1.81
C ALA A 301 -9.94 -41.52 1.80
N SER A 302 -10.69 -41.13 2.85
CA SER A 302 -12.13 -41.31 2.91
C SER A 302 -12.90 -40.46 1.88
N LEU A 303 -12.40 -39.28 1.54
CA LEU A 303 -12.92 -38.42 0.47
C LEU A 303 -12.68 -39.05 -0.90
N LEU A 304 -11.47 -39.56 -1.17
CA LEU A 304 -11.11 -40.23 -2.42
C LEU A 304 -11.98 -41.47 -2.65
N SER A 305 -12.25 -42.24 -1.62
CA SER A 305 -13.13 -43.43 -1.69
C SER A 305 -14.63 -43.09 -1.65
N ARG A 306 -15.00 -41.80 -1.62
CA ARG A 306 -16.40 -41.33 -1.56
C ARG A 306 -17.18 -41.79 -0.33
N GLN A 307 -16.51 -42.20 0.74
CA GLN A 307 -17.12 -42.56 2.01
C GLN A 307 -17.46 -41.36 2.90
N LEU A 308 -16.90 -40.21 2.58
CA LEU A 308 -17.10 -38.95 3.28
C LEU A 308 -17.30 -37.79 2.28
N THR A 309 -18.09 -36.81 2.67
CA THR A 309 -18.25 -35.55 1.89
C THR A 309 -17.24 -34.50 2.38
N PRO A 310 -16.84 -33.51 1.53
CA PRO A 310 -15.94 -32.45 1.94
C PRO A 310 -16.42 -31.67 3.16
N PHE A 311 -17.73 -31.36 3.27
CA PHE A 311 -18.30 -30.65 4.41
C PHE A 311 -18.18 -31.45 5.69
N ASN A 312 -18.49 -32.75 5.67
CA ASN A 312 -18.34 -33.62 6.85
C ASN A 312 -16.86 -33.86 7.21
N ALA A 313 -15.96 -33.84 6.23
CA ALA A 313 -14.53 -33.96 6.48
C ALA A 313 -13.99 -32.76 7.27
N ILE A 314 -14.36 -31.52 6.88
CA ILE A 314 -13.90 -30.31 7.59
C ILE A 314 -14.48 -30.26 9.01
N GLU A 315 -15.74 -30.64 9.24
CA GLU A 315 -16.31 -30.71 10.56
C GLU A 315 -15.57 -31.71 11.48
N LYS A 316 -15.20 -32.90 10.94
CA LYS A 316 -14.42 -33.88 11.69
C LYS A 316 -13.02 -33.39 12.01
N LEU A 317 -12.39 -32.67 11.04
CA LEU A 317 -11.06 -32.09 11.22
C LEU A 317 -11.06 -31.06 12.35
N VAL A 318 -12.02 -30.13 12.35
CA VAL A 318 -12.17 -29.11 13.39
C VAL A 318 -12.43 -29.74 14.75
N LYS A 319 -13.35 -30.72 14.87
CA LYS A 319 -13.65 -31.44 16.13
C LYS A 319 -12.46 -32.26 16.67
N ALA A 320 -11.59 -32.76 15.79
CA ALA A 320 -10.41 -33.48 16.19
C ALA A 320 -9.37 -32.59 16.89
N GLU A 321 -9.38 -31.29 16.53
CA GLU A 321 -8.45 -30.29 17.04
C GLU A 321 -8.94 -29.58 18.30
N GLU A 322 -10.26 -29.51 18.51
CA GLU A 322 -10.87 -28.99 19.73
C GLU A 322 -10.65 -29.88 20.94
N LYS A 323 -10.21 -31.15 20.75
CA LYS A 323 -9.83 -32.03 21.86
C LYS A 323 -8.40 -31.71 22.27
N PRO A 324 -8.16 -31.15 23.48
CA PRO A 324 -6.80 -30.98 23.97
C PRO A 324 -6.10 -32.33 23.95
N ALA A 325 -4.84 -32.32 23.43
CA ALA A 325 -3.97 -33.49 23.57
C ALA A 325 -3.86 -33.82 25.05
N SER A 326 -4.44 -34.96 25.43
CA SER A 326 -4.36 -35.57 26.78
C SER A 326 -2.94 -36.03 27.04
#